data_366b0d71808a103d199e4062c61b1b97
#
_entry.id   366b0d71808a103d199e4062c61b1b97
#
_cell.length_a   1.000
_cell.length_b   1.000
_cell.length_c   1.000
_cell.angle_alpha   90.00
_cell.angle_beta   90.00
_cell.angle_gamma   90.00
#
_symmetry.space_group_name_H-M   'P 1'
#
loop_
_entity.id
_entity.type
_entity.pdbx_description
1 polymer ?
#
loop_
_entity_poly.entity_id
_entity_poly.type
_entity_poly.pdbx_seq_one_letter_code
_entity_poly.pdbx_strand_id
1 'polypeptide(L)'
;MKRILLLLLCVGVMFGAFSACAKSGGEDCTAVSDGTEVSTDEAQIKDNKAIDLVKTFSNEELGLDDETADKCSFLVQKNGEVIDGENYVKVIAAEKKETDEDTYTFDIKGEYYISFDGNTVLKKVNDNYEKLER
;
A
#
# COMPACT_ATOMS: atom_id res chain seq x y z
N MET A 1 -36.35 -54.00 -2.77
CA MET A 1 -35.29 -54.14 -1.78
C MET A 1 -34.12 -53.25 -2.20
N LYS A 2 -33.91 -52.17 -1.57
CA LYS A 2 -32.61 -51.62 -1.28
C LYS A 2 -32.79 -50.18 -0.82
N ARG A 3 -32.49 -50.03 0.39
CA ARG A 3 -32.64 -48.82 1.18
C ARG A 3 -31.59 -47.81 0.74
N ILE A 4 -32.04 -46.72 0.21
CA ILE A 4 -31.21 -45.58 -0.08
C ILE A 4 -31.12 -44.78 1.21
N LEU A 5 -29.96 -44.83 1.81
CA LEU A 5 -29.61 -44.05 2.97
C LEU A 5 -29.30 -42.64 2.50
N LEU A 6 -30.20 -41.74 2.76
CA LEU A 6 -30.04 -40.31 2.47
C LEU A 6 -29.15 -39.72 3.53
N LEU A 7 -27.87 -39.54 3.21
CA LEU A 7 -26.93 -38.80 4.03
C LEU A 7 -27.17 -37.31 3.83
N LEU A 8 -27.86 -36.73 4.77
CA LEU A 8 -28.07 -35.30 4.86
C LEU A 8 -26.74 -34.68 5.33
N LEU A 9 -26.00 -34.15 4.39
CA LEU A 9 -24.79 -33.40 4.68
C LEU A 9 -25.17 -32.00 5.15
N CYS A 10 -25.19 -31.79 6.44
CA CYS A 10 -25.30 -30.47 7.03
C CYS A 10 -24.01 -29.68 6.71
N VAL A 11 -24.10 -28.85 5.67
CA VAL A 11 -23.10 -27.82 5.47
C VAL A 11 -23.33 -26.75 6.53
N GLY A 12 -22.60 -26.88 7.61
CA GLY A 12 -22.51 -25.82 8.60
C GLY A 12 -21.76 -24.64 8.00
N VAL A 13 -22.49 -23.62 7.60
CA VAL A 13 -21.90 -22.33 7.29
C VAL A 13 -21.42 -21.73 8.62
N MET A 14 -20.16 -21.93 8.92
CA MET A 14 -19.48 -21.19 9.95
C MET A 14 -19.28 -19.77 9.45
N PHE A 15 -20.27 -18.93 9.71
CA PHE A 15 -20.01 -17.48 9.74
C PHE A 15 -19.07 -17.21 10.90
N GLY A 16 -17.78 -17.24 10.62
CA GLY A 16 -16.80 -16.66 11.49
C GLY A 16 -17.12 -15.17 11.60
N ALA A 17 -17.76 -14.78 12.68
CA ALA A 17 -17.78 -13.39 13.09
C ALA A 17 -16.32 -12.97 13.28
N PHE A 18 -15.77 -12.29 12.30
CA PHE A 18 -14.57 -11.50 12.51
C PHE A 18 -14.93 -10.44 13.55
N SER A 19 -14.66 -10.80 14.76
CA SER A 19 -14.68 -9.86 15.87
C SER A 19 -13.76 -8.72 15.47
N ALA A 20 -14.38 -7.58 15.22
CA ALA A 20 -13.65 -6.34 15.02
C ALA A 20 -12.62 -6.23 16.14
N CYS A 21 -11.35 -6.11 15.77
CA CYS A 21 -10.30 -5.83 16.73
C CYS A 21 -10.75 -4.68 17.62
N ALA A 22 -10.97 -4.99 18.86
CA ALA A 22 -11.18 -3.96 19.87
C ALA A 22 -9.97 -3.02 19.79
N LYS A 23 -10.22 -1.76 19.59
CA LYS A 23 -9.25 -0.70 19.74
C LYS A 23 -8.67 -0.76 21.14
N SER A 24 -7.63 -1.52 21.32
CA SER A 24 -6.72 -1.25 22.42
C SER A 24 -5.88 -0.07 21.96
N GLY A 25 -5.87 1.02 22.70
CA GLY A 25 -5.10 2.23 22.40
C GLY A 25 -3.59 1.96 22.47
N GLY A 26 -3.06 1.27 21.48
CA GLY A 26 -1.65 1.05 21.26
C GLY A 26 -1.28 1.68 19.93
N GLU A 27 -0.18 2.37 19.87
CA GLU A 27 0.29 3.22 18.80
C GLU A 27 0.73 2.45 17.51
N ASP A 28 0.48 1.17 17.41
CA ASP A 28 0.84 0.35 16.26
C ASP A 28 -0.40 -0.18 15.54
N CYS A 29 -1.11 0.70 14.84
CA CYS A 29 -2.02 0.26 13.80
C CYS A 29 -1.19 -0.09 12.56
N THR A 30 -0.73 -1.32 12.50
CA THR A 30 -0.13 -1.84 11.28
C THR A 30 -1.24 -1.99 10.24
N ALA A 31 -1.23 -1.13 9.23
CA ALA A 31 -2.11 -1.25 8.08
C ALA A 31 -1.73 -2.48 7.26
N VAL A 32 -2.70 -3.12 6.64
CA VAL A 32 -2.51 -4.34 5.85
C VAL A 32 -3.04 -4.11 4.44
N SER A 33 -2.25 -4.46 3.44
CA SER A 33 -2.71 -4.46 2.06
C SER A 33 -3.73 -5.58 1.85
N ASP A 34 -4.85 -5.24 1.25
CA ASP A 34 -5.89 -6.18 0.87
C ASP A 34 -5.53 -6.95 -0.42
N GLY A 35 -4.37 -6.65 -1.03
CA GLY A 35 -3.87 -7.28 -2.24
C GLY A 35 -4.69 -6.94 -3.49
N THR A 36 -5.53 -5.92 -3.43
CA THR A 36 -6.38 -5.48 -4.54
C THR A 36 -5.80 -4.22 -5.17
N GLU A 37 -5.56 -4.28 -6.47
CA GLU A 37 -5.23 -3.08 -7.24
C GLU A 37 -6.50 -2.26 -7.50
N VAL A 38 -6.37 -0.95 -7.44
CA VAL A 38 -7.45 0.00 -7.69
C VAL A 38 -7.05 1.03 -8.73
N SER A 39 -7.98 1.39 -9.62
CA SER A 39 -7.75 2.49 -10.56
C SER A 39 -7.62 3.82 -9.82
N THR A 40 -6.61 4.60 -10.16
CA THR A 40 -6.40 5.95 -9.61
C THR A 40 -7.25 7.02 -10.28
N ASP A 41 -8.12 6.66 -11.22
CA ASP A 41 -8.99 7.61 -11.93
C ASP A 41 -9.95 8.36 -11.00
N GLU A 42 -10.37 7.71 -9.91
CA GLU A 42 -11.26 8.29 -8.90
C GLU A 42 -10.52 9.04 -7.78
N ALA A 43 -9.19 9.04 -7.80
CA ALA A 43 -8.42 9.75 -6.80
C ALA A 43 -8.67 11.26 -6.87
N GLN A 44 -8.95 11.87 -5.73
CA GLN A 44 -9.10 13.32 -5.60
C GLN A 44 -7.74 14.01 -5.68
N ILE A 45 -6.70 13.35 -5.18
CA ILE A 45 -5.33 13.84 -5.28
C ILE A 45 -4.76 13.55 -6.67
N LYS A 46 -4.19 14.55 -7.31
CA LYS A 46 -3.51 14.41 -8.60
C LYS A 46 -2.08 13.88 -8.40
N ASP A 47 -1.53 13.21 -9.41
CA ASP A 47 -0.21 12.58 -9.37
C ASP A 47 0.89 13.52 -8.88
N ASN A 48 0.96 14.72 -9.44
CA ASN A 48 1.94 15.73 -9.03
C ASN A 48 1.77 16.15 -7.55
N LYS A 49 0.53 16.23 -7.07
CA LYS A 49 0.24 16.55 -5.67
C LYS A 49 0.58 15.41 -4.74
N ALA A 50 0.40 14.16 -5.17
CA ALA A 50 0.83 13.00 -4.41
C ALA A 50 2.35 12.97 -4.23
N ILE A 51 3.11 13.26 -5.30
CA ILE A 51 4.56 13.40 -5.24
C ILE A 51 4.99 14.56 -4.34
N ASP A 52 4.37 15.74 -4.52
CA ASP A 52 4.67 16.92 -3.69
C ASP A 52 4.43 16.63 -2.20
N LEU A 53 3.37 15.90 -1.91
CA LEU A 53 3.01 15.52 -0.55
C LEU A 53 4.07 14.61 0.10
N VAL A 54 4.54 13.60 -0.64
CA VAL A 54 5.63 12.73 -0.17
C VAL A 54 6.89 13.55 0.08
N LYS A 55 7.22 14.48 -0.80
CA LYS A 55 8.40 15.35 -0.66
C LYS A 55 8.34 16.34 0.50
N THR A 56 7.21 16.48 1.18
CA THR A 56 7.12 17.31 2.40
C THR A 56 7.76 16.64 3.60
N PHE A 57 7.95 15.33 3.56
CA PHE A 57 8.63 14.57 4.62
C PHE A 57 10.14 14.61 4.43
N SER A 58 10.88 14.54 5.53
CA SER A 58 12.33 14.42 5.48
C SER A 58 12.78 13.06 4.93
N ASN A 59 14.01 12.98 4.43
CA ASN A 59 14.57 11.71 3.96
C ASN A 59 14.57 10.64 5.04
N GLU A 60 14.83 11.01 6.29
CA GLU A 60 14.79 10.10 7.44
C GLU A 60 13.38 9.54 7.67
N GLU A 61 12.34 10.36 7.63
CA GLU A 61 10.96 9.92 7.75
C GLU A 61 10.55 8.98 6.60
N LEU A 62 11.04 9.27 5.41
CA LEU A 62 10.84 8.43 4.23
C LEU A 62 11.65 7.12 4.27
N GLY A 63 12.60 7.00 5.21
CA GLY A 63 13.50 5.86 5.31
C GLY A 63 14.58 5.82 4.24
N LEU A 64 14.93 6.99 3.68
CA LEU A 64 15.98 7.18 2.69
C LEU A 64 17.18 7.87 3.33
N ASP A 65 18.37 7.38 3.04
CA ASP A 65 19.57 8.18 3.33
C ASP A 65 19.73 9.29 2.28
N ASP A 66 20.46 10.34 2.62
CA ASP A 66 20.58 11.53 1.76
C ASP A 66 21.21 11.21 0.41
N GLU A 67 22.19 10.32 0.37
CA GLU A 67 22.83 9.91 -0.88
C GLU A 67 21.87 9.16 -1.80
N THR A 68 21.06 8.27 -1.24
CA THR A 68 20.01 7.53 -1.98
C THR A 68 18.90 8.46 -2.44
N ALA A 69 18.45 9.37 -1.57
CA ALA A 69 17.42 10.35 -1.89
C ALA A 69 17.80 11.24 -3.08
N ASP A 70 19.05 11.70 -3.14
CA ASP A 70 19.57 12.53 -4.23
C ASP A 70 19.58 11.81 -5.59
N LYS A 71 19.67 10.49 -5.59
CA LYS A 71 19.68 9.65 -6.80
C LYS A 71 18.28 9.19 -7.22
N CYS A 72 17.32 9.30 -6.32
CA CYS A 72 15.96 8.82 -6.56
C CYS A 72 15.09 9.84 -7.30
N SER A 73 14.24 9.32 -8.16
CA SER A 73 13.08 10.03 -8.70
C SER A 73 11.81 9.50 -8.06
N PHE A 74 10.85 10.39 -7.77
CA PHE A 74 9.54 10.00 -7.28
C PHE A 74 8.58 9.84 -8.46
N LEU A 75 7.94 8.69 -8.53
CA LEU A 75 7.06 8.31 -9.63
C LEU A 75 5.74 7.79 -9.08
N VAL A 76 4.62 8.18 -9.70
CA VAL A 76 3.31 7.60 -9.39
C VAL A 76 3.11 6.34 -10.21
N GLN A 77 2.75 5.26 -9.55
CA GLN A 77 2.36 4.01 -10.22
C GLN A 77 0.97 4.15 -10.84
N LYS A 78 0.78 3.52 -12.00
CA LYS A 78 -0.48 3.59 -12.74
C LYS A 78 -1.69 3.09 -11.96
N ASN A 79 -1.50 2.05 -11.17
CA ASN A 79 -2.54 1.50 -10.31
C ASN A 79 -2.21 1.79 -8.85
N GLY A 80 -3.23 2.09 -8.08
CA GLY A 80 -3.17 2.19 -6.63
C GLY A 80 -3.39 0.84 -5.96
N GLU A 81 -3.49 0.87 -4.66
CA GLU A 81 -3.67 -0.32 -3.83
C GLU A 81 -4.72 -0.06 -2.76
N VAL A 82 -5.48 -1.11 -2.41
CA VAL A 82 -6.40 -1.07 -1.27
C VAL A 82 -5.66 -1.52 -0.02
N ILE A 83 -5.69 -0.70 1.01
CA ILE A 83 -5.04 -0.97 2.30
C ILE A 83 -6.07 -0.70 3.40
N ASP A 84 -6.36 -1.70 4.22
CA ASP A 84 -7.41 -1.63 5.26
C ASP A 84 -8.77 -1.14 4.74
N GLY A 85 -9.15 -1.54 3.53
CA GLY A 85 -10.40 -1.15 2.89
C GLY A 85 -10.44 0.28 2.33
N GLU A 86 -9.35 1.02 2.38
CA GLU A 86 -9.20 2.35 1.80
C GLU A 86 -8.33 2.32 0.53
N ASN A 87 -8.64 3.19 -0.41
CA ASN A 87 -7.94 3.30 -1.67
C ASN A 87 -6.76 4.28 -1.57
N TYR A 88 -5.61 3.86 -2.05
CA TYR A 88 -4.37 4.64 -2.02
C TYR A 88 -3.74 4.75 -3.40
N VAL A 89 -3.18 5.91 -3.67
CA VAL A 89 -2.25 6.13 -4.79
C VAL A 89 -0.86 5.69 -4.33
N LYS A 90 -0.17 4.93 -5.16
CA LYS A 90 1.19 4.46 -4.86
C LYS A 90 2.23 5.37 -5.52
N VAL A 91 3.12 5.91 -4.70
CA VAL A 91 4.31 6.67 -5.12
C VAL A 91 5.54 5.84 -4.77
N ILE A 92 6.46 5.73 -5.70
CA ILE A 92 7.75 5.07 -5.47
C ILE A 92 8.89 6.06 -5.55
N ALA A 93 9.89 5.87 -4.70
CA ALA A 93 11.22 6.46 -4.87
C ALA A 93 12.10 5.43 -5.55
N ALA A 94 12.57 5.73 -6.74
CA ALA A 94 13.35 4.80 -7.54
C ALA A 94 14.60 5.44 -8.12
N GLU A 95 15.71 4.72 -8.03
CA GLU A 95 16.97 5.06 -8.67
C GLU A 95 17.01 4.48 -10.08
N LYS A 96 17.26 5.33 -11.06
CA LYS A 96 17.46 4.90 -12.45
C LYS A 96 18.86 4.33 -12.61
N LYS A 97 18.95 3.09 -13.06
CA LYS A 97 20.23 2.43 -13.40
C LYS A 97 20.29 2.14 -14.89
N GLU A 98 21.35 2.57 -15.51
CA GLU A 98 21.65 2.19 -16.89
C GLU A 98 22.27 0.78 -16.89
N THR A 99 21.69 -0.13 -17.65
CA THR A 99 22.17 -1.52 -17.75
C THR A 99 22.95 -1.76 -19.04
N ASP A 100 22.55 -1.15 -20.16
CA ASP A 100 23.18 -1.20 -21.47
C ASP A 100 22.89 0.09 -22.23
N GLU A 101 23.50 0.25 -23.42
CA GLU A 101 23.46 1.45 -24.29
C GLU A 101 22.05 1.90 -24.65
N ASP A 102 21.01 1.72 -24.10
CA ASP A 102 19.66 2.26 -24.28
C ASP A 102 18.63 1.58 -23.36
N THR A 103 19.11 0.80 -22.36
CA THR A 103 18.24 0.09 -21.44
C THR A 103 18.40 0.61 -20.01
N TYR A 104 17.27 0.91 -19.36
CA TYR A 104 17.26 1.37 -17.99
C TYR A 104 16.48 0.40 -17.11
N THR A 105 16.91 0.25 -15.88
CA THR A 105 16.13 -0.37 -14.80
C THR A 105 15.88 0.63 -13.70
N PHE A 106 14.79 0.45 -12.99
CA PHE A 106 14.48 1.23 -11.79
C PHE A 106 14.65 0.35 -10.56
N ASP A 107 15.53 0.79 -9.67
CA ASP A 107 15.74 0.15 -8.38
C ASP A 107 14.90 0.91 -7.33
N ILE A 108 13.83 0.26 -6.85
CA ILE A 108 12.88 0.87 -5.92
C ILE A 108 13.52 0.92 -4.53
N LYS A 109 13.65 2.12 -3.98
CA LYS A 109 14.23 2.39 -2.66
C LYS A 109 13.17 2.65 -1.59
N GLY A 110 12.00 3.11 -1.99
CA GLY A 110 10.89 3.39 -1.08
C GLY A 110 9.54 3.29 -1.77
N GLU A 111 8.53 2.86 -1.02
CA GLU A 111 7.14 2.78 -1.47
C GLU A 111 6.26 3.55 -0.49
N TYR A 112 5.47 4.48 -1.01
CA TYR A 112 4.60 5.37 -0.25
C TYR A 112 3.20 5.31 -0.80
N TYR A 113 2.22 5.39 0.07
CA TYR A 113 0.80 5.27 -0.26
C TYR A 113 0.06 6.47 0.28
N ILE A 114 -0.62 7.18 -0.60
CA ILE A 114 -1.38 8.38 -0.26
C ILE A 114 -2.86 8.06 -0.46
N SER A 115 -3.67 8.25 0.57
CA SER A 115 -5.11 8.06 0.45
C SER A 115 -5.70 8.92 -0.67
N PHE A 116 -6.76 8.45 -1.32
CA PHE A 116 -7.36 9.14 -2.46
C PHE A 116 -7.81 10.58 -2.14
N ASP A 117 -8.12 10.87 -0.88
CA ASP A 117 -8.43 12.21 -0.38
C ASP A 117 -7.18 13.05 -0.03
N GLY A 118 -6.00 12.45 -0.03
CA GLY A 118 -4.73 13.12 0.27
C GLY A 118 -4.45 13.36 1.76
N ASN A 119 -5.25 12.80 2.67
CA ASN A 119 -5.15 13.08 4.11
C ASN A 119 -4.17 12.15 4.84
N THR A 120 -3.98 10.96 4.33
CA THR A 120 -3.13 9.94 4.95
C THR A 120 -1.97 9.58 4.03
N VAL A 121 -0.78 9.48 4.61
CA VAL A 121 0.41 9.00 3.92
C VAL A 121 0.98 7.83 4.70
N LEU A 122 1.17 6.72 4.01
CA LEU A 122 1.78 5.52 4.57
C LEU A 122 3.14 5.27 3.89
N LYS A 123 4.07 4.73 4.64
CA LYS A 123 5.34 4.21 4.15
C LYS A 123 5.34 2.70 4.32
N LYS A 124 5.75 1.97 3.29
CA LYS A 124 5.93 0.51 3.40
C LYS A 124 7.29 0.20 3.99
N VAL A 125 7.29 -0.59 5.06
CA VAL A 125 8.49 -1.09 5.72
C VAL A 125 8.38 -2.61 5.82
N ASN A 126 9.16 -3.31 5.01
CA ASN A 126 9.00 -4.74 4.80
C ASN A 126 7.57 -5.06 4.30
N ASP A 127 6.82 -5.85 5.05
CA ASP A 127 5.42 -6.20 4.73
C ASP A 127 4.40 -5.37 5.52
N ASN A 128 4.83 -4.32 6.22
CA ASN A 128 3.99 -3.47 7.05
C ASN A 128 3.88 -2.06 6.47
N TYR A 129 2.83 -1.36 6.88
CA TYR A 129 2.59 0.03 6.51
C TYR A 129 2.63 0.90 7.76
N GLU A 130 3.49 1.91 7.73
CA GLU A 130 3.63 2.89 8.81
C GLU A 130 3.05 4.23 8.36
N LYS A 131 2.20 4.82 9.21
CA LYS A 131 1.65 6.15 8.95
C LYS A 131 2.71 7.21 9.20
N LEU A 132 2.89 8.09 8.23
CA LEU A 132 3.73 9.27 8.38
C LEU A 132 2.90 10.42 8.97
N GLU A 133 3.39 11.01 10.05
CA GLU A 133 2.75 12.14 10.73
C GLU A 133 3.33 13.45 10.21
N ARG A 134 2.44 14.44 10.00
CA ARG A 134 2.80 15.80 9.57
C ARG A 134 2.74 16.77 10.72
#